data_e42af373ee03b7e86215f37979289fe1
#
_entry.id   e42af373ee03b7e86215f37979289fe1
#
_cell.length_a   1.000
_cell.length_b   1.000
_cell.length_c   1.000
_cell.angle_alpha   90.00
_cell.angle_beta   90.00
_cell.angle_gamma   90.00
#
_symmetry.space_group_name_H-M   'P 1'
#
loop_
_entity.id
_entity.type
_entity.pdbx_description
1 polymer ?
#
loop_
_entity_poly.entity_id
_entity_poly.type
_entity_poly.pdbx_seq_one_letter_code
_entity_poly.pdbx_strand_id
1 'polypeptide(L)'
;MTGDPAQTSTPVIGAGGFADVARQVPSPNHDARPRGAEITLLVVHGISLPPGKFGGPGIEELFTNRLDPAADPYYEGIATLRVSAHFLIRRDGELVQFVACDKRAWHAGESSWQGRTRCNDFSIGIELEGTDTLPYTDAQYGMLARLTQALCERYPIAAVVGHSDVAPGRKTDPGSCFDWPRLHRAVAVAGVTFTGNE
;
A
#
# COMPACT_ATOMS: atom_id res chain seq x y z
N MET A 1 -7.26 19.70 -20.66
CA MET A 1 -6.68 19.20 -19.38
C MET A 1 -5.64 18.17 -19.78
N THR A 2 -4.39 18.58 -19.86
CA THR A 2 -3.27 17.68 -20.17
C THR A 2 -2.88 17.00 -18.84
N GLY A 3 -3.32 15.74 -18.64
CA GLY A 3 -2.90 14.95 -17.50
C GLY A 3 -1.37 14.81 -17.51
N ASP A 4 -0.76 14.87 -16.33
CA ASP A 4 0.67 14.66 -16.16
C ASP A 4 1.04 13.27 -16.75
N PRO A 5 1.96 13.16 -17.71
CA PRO A 5 2.35 11.90 -18.32
C PRO A 5 2.89 10.87 -17.30
N ALA A 6 3.39 11.30 -16.14
CA ALA A 6 3.80 10.41 -15.06
C ALA A 6 2.62 9.64 -14.43
N GLN A 7 1.41 10.21 -14.45
CA GLN A 7 0.21 9.58 -13.90
C GLN A 7 -0.41 8.51 -14.84
N THR A 8 0.02 8.45 -16.09
CA THR A 8 -0.52 7.48 -17.08
C THR A 8 0.44 6.35 -17.39
N SER A 9 1.72 6.48 -17.05
CA SER A 9 2.74 5.46 -17.31
C SER A 9 2.60 4.26 -16.39
N THR A 10 2.87 3.06 -16.91
CA THR A 10 3.01 1.85 -16.07
C THR A 10 4.35 1.91 -15.35
N PRO A 11 4.39 1.76 -14.02
CA PRO A 11 5.64 1.73 -13.27
C PRO A 11 6.55 0.59 -13.74
N VAL A 12 7.86 0.83 -13.71
CA VAL A 12 8.88 -0.22 -13.84
C VAL A 12 9.59 -0.39 -12.51
N ILE A 13 9.57 -1.61 -11.97
CA ILE A 13 10.26 -1.91 -10.71
C ILE A 13 11.71 -2.30 -11.02
N GLY A 14 12.62 -1.41 -10.71
CA GLY A 14 14.06 -1.62 -10.93
C GLY A 14 14.67 -2.69 -10.00
N ALA A 15 15.91 -3.08 -10.28
CA ALA A 15 16.65 -4.10 -9.52
C ALA A 15 16.80 -3.80 -8.02
N GLY A 16 16.76 -2.52 -7.63
CA GLY A 16 16.76 -2.09 -6.22
C GLY A 16 15.39 -2.09 -5.55
N GLY A 17 14.32 -2.54 -6.23
CA GLY A 17 12.97 -2.54 -5.67
C GLY A 17 12.29 -1.17 -5.66
N PHE A 18 12.76 -0.23 -6.49
CA PHE A 18 12.16 1.11 -6.63
C PHE A 18 11.37 1.22 -7.93
N ALA A 19 10.20 1.86 -7.85
CA ALA A 19 9.39 2.21 -9.01
C ALA A 19 9.89 3.54 -9.61
N ASP A 20 10.13 3.55 -10.92
CA ASP A 20 10.72 4.68 -11.64
C ASP A 20 9.86 5.94 -11.66
N VAL A 21 8.52 5.78 -11.63
CA VAL A 21 7.55 6.89 -11.65
C VAL A 21 7.14 7.35 -10.23
N ALA A 22 7.62 6.68 -9.17
CA ALA A 22 7.24 7.01 -7.81
C ALA A 22 8.07 8.16 -7.25
N ARG A 23 7.42 9.11 -6.60
CA ARG A 23 8.12 10.10 -5.77
C ARG A 23 8.69 9.41 -4.54
N GLN A 24 10.00 9.51 -4.34
CA GLN A 24 10.69 8.84 -3.26
C GLN A 24 10.65 9.66 -1.96
N VAL A 25 10.14 9.07 -0.87
CA VAL A 25 10.11 9.63 0.49
C VAL A 25 10.60 8.56 1.47
N PRO A 26 11.93 8.38 1.62
CA PRO A 26 12.48 7.24 2.36
C PRO A 26 12.02 7.20 3.82
N SER A 27 11.42 6.08 4.23
CA SER A 27 11.06 5.79 5.61
C SER A 27 12.22 5.09 6.33
N PRO A 28 12.52 5.42 7.60
CA PRO A 28 13.45 4.64 8.43
C PRO A 28 12.80 3.37 9.00
N ASN A 29 11.47 3.21 8.88
CA ASN A 29 10.70 2.12 9.52
C ASN A 29 10.67 0.88 8.63
N HIS A 30 11.83 0.28 8.39
CA HIS A 30 11.97 -0.95 7.63
C HIS A 30 13.22 -1.72 8.09
N ASP A 31 13.29 -2.98 7.70
CA ASP A 31 14.46 -3.82 7.90
C ASP A 31 14.65 -4.82 6.74
N ALA A 32 15.58 -5.77 6.90
CA ALA A 32 15.78 -6.82 5.91
C ALA A 32 14.66 -7.86 6.01
N ARG A 33 14.23 -8.38 4.86
CA ARG A 33 13.37 -9.57 4.85
C ARG A 33 14.14 -10.79 5.39
N PRO A 34 13.44 -11.78 5.98
CA PRO A 34 14.07 -13.04 6.34
C PRO A 34 14.77 -13.68 5.14
N ARG A 35 15.90 -14.33 5.39
CA ARG A 35 16.68 -14.99 4.32
C ARG A 35 15.82 -16.02 3.58
N GLY A 36 15.77 -15.93 2.26
CA GLY A 36 14.99 -16.80 1.40
C GLY A 36 13.49 -16.51 1.36
N ALA A 37 13.02 -15.41 1.98
CA ALA A 37 11.63 -14.99 1.86
C ALA A 37 11.36 -14.52 0.42
N GLU A 38 10.41 -15.16 -0.24
CA GLU A 38 9.87 -14.71 -1.52
C GLU A 38 8.71 -13.75 -1.28
N ILE A 39 8.60 -12.72 -2.11
CA ILE A 39 7.52 -11.74 -2.07
C ILE A 39 6.35 -12.31 -2.87
N THR A 40 5.35 -12.82 -2.18
CA THR A 40 4.23 -13.56 -2.79
C THR A 40 2.86 -12.93 -2.55
N LEU A 41 2.81 -11.82 -1.79
CA LEU A 41 1.55 -11.21 -1.37
C LEU A 41 1.58 -9.69 -1.57
N LEU A 42 0.50 -9.12 -2.10
CA LEU A 42 0.23 -7.68 -2.02
C LEU A 42 -0.88 -7.46 -0.99
N VAL A 43 -0.67 -6.50 -0.09
CA VAL A 43 -1.67 -6.09 0.90
C VAL A 43 -2.10 -4.66 0.61
N VAL A 44 -3.39 -4.49 0.31
CA VAL A 44 -4.00 -3.19 0.07
C VAL A 44 -4.55 -2.65 1.38
N HIS A 45 -4.19 -1.40 1.68
CA HIS A 45 -4.59 -0.66 2.86
C HIS A 45 -5.38 0.59 2.50
N GLY A 46 -6.03 1.19 3.51
CA GLY A 46 -6.62 2.52 3.42
C GLY A 46 -6.14 3.38 4.58
N ILE A 47 -5.69 4.60 4.27
CA ILE A 47 -5.17 5.53 5.28
C ILE A 47 -5.60 6.97 4.99
N SER A 48 -5.93 7.72 6.04
CA SER A 48 -6.05 9.18 5.99
C SER A 48 -5.57 9.78 7.31
N LEU A 49 -4.82 10.87 7.25
CA LEU A 49 -4.28 11.52 8.43
C LEU A 49 -4.36 13.05 8.31
N PRO A 50 -5.12 13.72 9.20
CA PRO A 50 -6.06 13.12 10.19
C PRO A 50 -7.16 12.30 9.53
N PRO A 51 -7.89 11.44 10.26
CA PRO A 51 -8.95 10.63 9.69
C PRO A 51 -9.97 11.43 8.86
N GLY A 52 -10.19 11.00 7.61
CA GLY A 52 -11.09 11.65 6.66
C GLY A 52 -10.55 12.93 6.01
N LYS A 53 -9.32 13.35 6.30
CA LYS A 53 -8.64 14.48 5.63
C LYS A 53 -7.62 13.95 4.63
N PHE A 54 -7.56 14.56 3.44
CA PHE A 54 -6.76 14.10 2.31
C PHE A 54 -5.79 15.19 1.82
N GLY A 55 -4.73 14.81 1.11
CA GLY A 55 -3.75 15.69 0.48
C GLY A 55 -2.75 16.34 1.44
N GLY A 56 -2.91 16.13 2.76
CA GLY A 56 -2.00 16.67 3.75
C GLY A 56 -0.69 15.86 3.89
N PRO A 57 0.29 16.38 4.66
CA PRO A 57 1.59 15.74 4.86
C PRO A 57 1.56 14.59 5.89
N GLY A 58 0.48 14.44 6.68
CA GLY A 58 0.43 13.60 7.88
C GLY A 58 0.84 12.14 7.65
N ILE A 59 0.48 11.53 6.51
CA ILE A 59 0.87 10.14 6.19
C ILE A 59 2.38 10.03 6.00
N GLU A 60 2.97 10.96 5.24
CA GLU A 60 4.42 10.99 5.02
C GLU A 60 5.17 11.29 6.30
N GLU A 61 4.66 12.21 7.13
CA GLU A 61 5.24 12.55 8.42
C GLU A 61 5.20 11.36 9.39
N LEU A 62 4.09 10.61 9.43
CA LEU A 62 3.98 9.38 10.23
C LEU A 62 5.03 8.35 9.79
N PHE A 63 5.08 8.05 8.51
CA PHE A 63 5.99 7.02 7.98
C PHE A 63 7.47 7.42 8.03
N THR A 64 7.76 8.70 8.20
CA THR A 64 9.13 9.22 8.36
C THR A 64 9.47 9.65 9.80
N ASN A 65 8.60 9.33 10.79
CA ASN A 65 8.77 9.67 12.20
C ASN A 65 8.87 11.19 12.47
N ARG A 66 8.16 11.99 11.68
CA ARG A 66 8.16 13.46 11.77
C ARG A 66 6.79 14.03 12.13
N LEU A 67 5.81 13.17 12.42
CA LEU A 67 4.45 13.60 12.76
C LEU A 67 4.48 14.44 14.03
N ASP A 68 4.01 15.68 13.93
CA ASP A 68 3.92 16.59 15.07
C ASP A 68 2.65 16.27 15.89
N PRO A 69 2.78 15.79 17.13
CA PRO A 69 1.62 15.46 17.96
C PRO A 69 0.75 16.68 18.31
N ALA A 70 1.30 17.91 18.22
CA ALA A 70 0.56 19.12 18.50
C ALA A 70 -0.27 19.64 17.31
N ALA A 71 -0.03 19.14 16.10
CA ALA A 71 -0.69 19.63 14.88
C ALA A 71 -2.18 19.19 14.76
N ASP A 72 -2.55 18.06 15.36
CA ASP A 72 -3.94 17.58 15.39
C ASP A 72 -4.13 16.67 16.62
N PRO A 73 -5.25 16.74 17.36
CA PRO A 73 -5.49 15.88 18.53
C PRO A 73 -5.38 14.38 18.26
N TYR A 74 -5.70 13.94 17.05
CA TYR A 74 -5.54 12.53 16.66
C TYR A 74 -4.09 12.09 16.63
N TYR A 75 -3.17 13.00 16.34
CA TYR A 75 -1.75 12.67 16.19
C TYR A 75 -1.07 12.34 17.52
N GLU A 76 -1.57 12.87 18.64
CA GLU A 76 -1.03 12.56 19.98
C GLU A 76 -0.97 11.05 20.23
N GLY A 77 -2.02 10.31 19.82
CA GLY A 77 -2.10 8.86 20.02
C GLY A 77 -1.22 8.02 19.07
N ILE A 78 -0.73 8.59 17.97
CA ILE A 78 -0.04 7.81 16.92
C ILE A 78 1.38 8.32 16.57
N ALA A 79 1.78 9.52 16.99
CA ALA A 79 3.07 10.11 16.63
C ALA A 79 4.30 9.28 17.03
N THR A 80 4.15 8.42 18.05
CA THR A 80 5.22 7.52 18.48
C THR A 80 5.25 6.18 17.76
N LEU A 81 4.26 5.87 16.92
CA LEU A 81 4.23 4.63 16.16
C LEU A 81 5.39 4.58 15.17
N ARG A 82 5.93 3.39 15.00
CA ARG A 82 6.99 3.09 14.02
C ARG A 82 6.42 2.14 12.99
N VAL A 83 5.78 2.73 11.97
CA VAL A 83 5.08 2.02 10.88
C VAL A 83 5.49 2.61 9.54
N SER A 84 5.29 1.87 8.48
CA SER A 84 5.50 2.30 7.10
C SER A 84 4.71 1.42 6.15
N ALA A 85 4.62 1.81 4.89
CA ALA A 85 4.25 0.94 3.78
C ALA A 85 5.32 1.04 2.68
N HIS A 86 5.23 0.20 1.65
CA HIS A 86 6.11 0.36 0.50
C HIS A 86 5.65 1.53 -0.36
N PHE A 87 4.33 1.61 -0.60
CA PHE A 87 3.74 2.62 -1.46
C PHE A 87 2.54 3.32 -0.80
N LEU A 88 2.29 4.55 -1.23
CA LEU A 88 1.05 5.29 -1.04
C LEU A 88 0.57 5.78 -2.40
N ILE A 89 -0.72 5.60 -2.68
CA ILE A 89 -1.39 6.18 -3.83
C ILE A 89 -2.34 7.27 -3.32
N ARG A 90 -2.03 8.53 -3.63
CA ARG A 90 -2.84 9.69 -3.29
C ARG A 90 -4.17 9.70 -4.04
N ARG A 91 -5.11 10.55 -3.61
CA ARG A 91 -6.45 10.67 -4.24
C ARG A 91 -6.40 11.03 -5.73
N ASP A 92 -5.41 11.77 -6.18
CA ASP A 92 -5.16 12.15 -7.57
C ASP A 92 -4.40 11.11 -8.39
N GLY A 93 -3.99 10.01 -7.75
CA GLY A 93 -3.21 8.93 -8.37
C GLY A 93 -1.69 9.11 -8.28
N GLU A 94 -1.19 10.16 -7.59
CA GLU A 94 0.25 10.28 -7.31
C GLU A 94 0.75 9.03 -6.58
N LEU A 95 1.83 8.44 -7.08
CA LEU A 95 2.51 7.30 -6.46
C LEU A 95 3.69 7.80 -5.63
N VAL A 96 3.66 7.52 -4.33
CA VAL A 96 4.75 7.80 -3.39
C VAL A 96 5.34 6.48 -2.93
N GLN A 97 6.68 6.38 -2.87
CA GLN A 97 7.36 5.18 -2.35
C GLN A 97 8.22 5.52 -1.13
N PHE A 98 8.03 4.76 -0.06
CA PHE A 98 8.73 4.93 1.23
C PHE A 98 9.80 3.88 1.47
N VAL A 99 9.55 2.64 1.03
CA VAL A 99 10.43 1.49 1.28
C VAL A 99 10.64 0.74 -0.04
N ALA A 100 11.89 0.38 -0.33
CA ALA A 100 12.19 -0.49 -1.46
C ALA A 100 11.47 -1.84 -1.32
N CYS A 101 10.92 -2.38 -2.41
CA CYS A 101 10.16 -3.65 -2.38
C CYS A 101 10.98 -4.83 -1.82
N ASP A 102 12.30 -4.81 -2.02
CA ASP A 102 13.21 -5.85 -1.53
C ASP A 102 13.44 -5.79 0.00
N LYS A 103 13.01 -4.70 0.65
CA LYS A 103 13.02 -4.53 2.11
C LYS A 103 11.66 -4.89 2.70
N ARG A 104 11.63 -5.07 4.01
CA ARG A 104 10.43 -5.34 4.78
C ARG A 104 9.89 -4.05 5.39
N ALA A 105 8.83 -3.48 4.82
CA ALA A 105 8.07 -2.41 5.46
C ALA A 105 7.20 -2.95 6.62
N TRP A 106 6.83 -2.08 7.53
CA TRP A 106 6.08 -2.44 8.74
C TRP A 106 4.63 -1.97 8.63
N HIS A 107 3.82 -2.68 7.80
CA HIS A 107 2.44 -2.27 7.47
C HIS A 107 1.34 -3.19 8.01
N ALA A 108 1.58 -4.51 8.12
CA ALA A 108 0.53 -5.47 8.44
C ALA A 108 0.40 -5.80 9.93
N GLY A 109 1.43 -5.46 10.74
CA GLY A 109 1.45 -5.78 12.17
C GLY A 109 1.35 -7.29 12.44
N GLU A 110 0.59 -7.67 13.48
CA GLU A 110 0.21 -9.06 13.72
C GLU A 110 -0.78 -9.49 12.63
N SER A 111 -0.37 -10.48 11.84
CA SER A 111 -1.09 -10.84 10.62
C SER A 111 -0.79 -12.26 10.17
N SER A 112 -1.72 -12.86 9.42
CA SER A 112 -1.53 -14.17 8.81
C SER A 112 -2.29 -14.28 7.49
N TRP A 113 -1.74 -15.07 6.57
CA TRP A 113 -2.36 -15.40 5.30
C TRP A 113 -2.10 -16.86 4.95
N GLN A 114 -3.17 -17.65 4.73
CA GLN A 114 -3.09 -19.08 4.37
C GLN A 114 -2.14 -19.87 5.30
N GLY A 115 -2.25 -19.66 6.62
CA GLY A 115 -1.46 -20.34 7.62
C GLY A 115 -0.03 -19.80 7.83
N ARG A 116 0.42 -18.83 7.02
CA ARG A 116 1.70 -18.13 7.21
C ARG A 116 1.48 -16.88 8.04
N THR A 117 2.18 -16.75 9.15
CA THR A 117 2.15 -15.56 10.01
C THR A 117 3.15 -14.50 9.57
N ARG A 118 3.03 -13.26 10.13
CA ARG A 118 3.96 -12.16 9.89
C ARG A 118 4.00 -11.75 8.42
N CYS A 119 2.86 -11.35 7.85
CA CYS A 119 2.73 -11.01 6.44
C CYS A 119 3.74 -9.97 5.95
N ASN A 120 4.25 -9.07 6.80
CA ASN A 120 5.35 -8.16 6.43
C ASN A 120 6.56 -8.87 5.83
N ASP A 121 6.84 -10.12 6.25
CA ASP A 121 8.01 -10.86 5.83
C ASP A 121 7.99 -11.21 4.33
N PHE A 122 6.80 -11.38 3.76
CA PHE A 122 6.60 -11.88 2.38
C PHE A 122 5.58 -11.05 1.56
N SER A 123 5.23 -9.85 2.02
CA SER A 123 4.29 -8.98 1.30
C SER A 123 4.88 -7.62 0.93
N ILE A 124 4.21 -6.96 -0.01
CA ILE A 124 4.34 -5.53 -0.28
C ILE A 124 3.04 -4.86 0.16
N GLY A 125 3.12 -3.84 1.03
CA GLY A 125 1.98 -3.04 1.47
C GLY A 125 1.81 -1.81 0.58
N ILE A 126 0.57 -1.59 0.12
CA ILE A 126 0.15 -0.46 -0.71
C ILE A 126 -0.97 0.27 0.00
N GLU A 127 -0.71 1.49 0.44
CA GLU A 127 -1.71 2.37 1.03
C GLU A 127 -2.46 3.14 -0.04
N LEU A 128 -3.77 3.23 0.09
CA LEU A 128 -4.60 4.16 -0.66
C LEU A 128 -5.05 5.29 0.27
N GLU A 129 -4.80 6.53 -0.13
CA GLU A 129 -5.32 7.66 0.64
C GLU A 129 -6.86 7.64 0.60
N GLY A 130 -7.49 7.32 1.73
CA GLY A 130 -8.92 7.08 1.81
C GLY A 130 -9.43 6.73 3.19
N THR A 131 -10.67 6.26 3.23
CA THR A 131 -11.36 5.73 4.41
C THR A 131 -12.17 4.50 4.03
N ASP A 132 -12.57 3.71 5.02
CA ASP A 132 -13.41 2.52 4.81
C ASP A 132 -14.77 2.80 4.17
N THR A 133 -15.26 4.05 4.31
CA THR A 133 -16.64 4.43 3.98
C THR A 133 -16.77 5.38 2.78
N LEU A 134 -15.64 5.80 2.19
CA LEU A 134 -15.64 6.65 1.00
C LEU A 134 -15.06 5.90 -0.20
N PRO A 135 -15.70 5.99 -1.38
CA PRO A 135 -15.13 5.39 -2.59
C PRO A 135 -13.75 5.93 -2.94
N TYR A 136 -12.89 5.04 -3.38
CA TYR A 136 -11.61 5.41 -3.97
C TYR A 136 -11.83 5.97 -5.39
N THR A 137 -10.89 6.80 -5.84
CA THR A 137 -11.02 7.50 -7.13
C THR A 137 -10.62 6.63 -8.31
N ASP A 138 -11.04 7.03 -9.51
CA ASP A 138 -10.61 6.39 -10.77
C ASP A 138 -9.08 6.46 -10.96
N ALA A 139 -8.47 7.57 -10.55
CA ALA A 139 -7.02 7.77 -10.59
C ALA A 139 -6.30 6.77 -9.69
N GLN A 140 -6.82 6.53 -8.48
CA GLN A 140 -6.27 5.54 -7.54
C GLN A 140 -6.37 4.12 -8.11
N TYR A 141 -7.52 3.70 -8.61
CA TYR A 141 -7.68 2.37 -9.23
C TYR A 141 -6.79 2.21 -10.45
N GLY A 142 -6.67 3.25 -11.28
CA GLY A 142 -5.79 3.22 -12.45
C GLY A 142 -4.32 3.03 -12.07
N MET A 143 -3.82 3.76 -11.07
CA MET A 143 -2.44 3.60 -10.59
C MET A 143 -2.25 2.26 -9.86
N LEU A 144 -3.20 1.85 -9.01
CA LEU A 144 -3.12 0.57 -8.29
C LEU A 144 -3.05 -0.61 -9.25
N ALA A 145 -3.86 -0.61 -10.30
CA ALA A 145 -3.84 -1.67 -11.31
C ALA A 145 -2.48 -1.77 -12.02
N ARG A 146 -1.94 -0.64 -12.50
CA ARG A 146 -0.62 -0.60 -13.15
C ARG A 146 0.51 -1.01 -12.20
N LEU A 147 0.48 -0.52 -10.97
CA LEU A 147 1.47 -0.90 -9.95
C LEU A 147 1.39 -2.39 -9.63
N THR A 148 0.19 -2.94 -9.45
CA THR A 148 -0.04 -4.38 -9.21
C THR A 148 0.53 -5.21 -10.36
N GLN A 149 0.27 -4.83 -11.61
CA GLN A 149 0.81 -5.51 -12.77
C GLN A 149 2.35 -5.49 -12.79
N ALA A 150 2.97 -4.33 -12.59
CA ALA A 150 4.43 -4.20 -12.53
C ALA A 150 5.06 -5.04 -11.39
N LEU A 151 4.40 -5.12 -10.24
CA LEU A 151 4.84 -5.95 -9.12
C LEU A 151 4.72 -7.44 -9.43
N CYS A 152 3.65 -7.88 -10.11
CA CYS A 152 3.49 -9.26 -10.56
C CYS A 152 4.51 -9.66 -11.65
N GLU A 153 4.92 -8.73 -12.50
CA GLU A 153 5.99 -8.96 -13.48
C GLU A 153 7.37 -9.13 -12.81
N ARG A 154 7.58 -8.47 -11.68
CA ARG A 154 8.87 -8.45 -10.98
C ARG A 154 9.01 -9.52 -9.89
N TYR A 155 7.91 -9.87 -9.22
CA TYR A 155 7.86 -10.78 -8.08
C TYR A 155 6.83 -11.89 -8.29
N PRO A 156 7.02 -13.10 -7.68
CA PRO A 156 6.08 -14.21 -7.79
C PRO A 156 4.83 -13.98 -6.92
N ILE A 157 4.09 -12.88 -7.19
CA ILE A 157 2.88 -12.56 -6.46
C ILE A 157 1.81 -13.61 -6.73
N ALA A 158 1.30 -14.22 -5.68
CA ALA A 158 0.25 -15.23 -5.74
C ALA A 158 -1.13 -14.69 -5.35
N ALA A 159 -1.16 -13.61 -4.53
CA ALA A 159 -2.43 -13.02 -4.10
C ALA A 159 -2.35 -11.51 -3.87
N VAL A 160 -3.49 -10.83 -4.07
CA VAL A 160 -3.75 -9.43 -3.72
C VAL A 160 -4.93 -9.41 -2.75
N VAL A 161 -4.71 -8.89 -1.54
CA VAL A 161 -5.66 -9.01 -0.43
C VAL A 161 -5.80 -7.69 0.33
N GLY A 162 -6.84 -7.52 1.13
CA GLY A 162 -7.00 -6.40 2.04
C GLY A 162 -6.26 -6.62 3.36
N HIS A 163 -6.02 -5.54 4.09
CA HIS A 163 -5.50 -5.64 5.45
C HIS A 163 -6.47 -6.40 6.37
N SER A 164 -7.78 -6.22 6.16
CA SER A 164 -8.84 -6.97 6.84
C SER A 164 -8.72 -8.49 6.67
N ASP A 165 -8.20 -8.95 5.53
CA ASP A 165 -8.07 -10.39 5.23
C ASP A 165 -6.89 -11.03 5.96
N VAL A 166 -5.79 -10.27 6.15
CA VAL A 166 -4.59 -10.75 6.85
C VAL A 166 -4.62 -10.47 8.35
N ALA A 167 -5.53 -9.61 8.81
CA ALA A 167 -5.70 -9.26 10.22
C ALA A 167 -7.19 -9.17 10.62
N PRO A 168 -7.98 -10.26 10.40
CA PRO A 168 -9.42 -10.26 10.63
C PRO A 168 -9.76 -9.92 12.09
N GLY A 169 -10.82 -9.13 12.29
CA GLY A 169 -11.26 -8.66 13.60
C GLY A 169 -10.41 -7.54 14.21
N ARG A 170 -9.22 -7.26 13.66
CA ARG A 170 -8.32 -6.19 14.10
C ARG A 170 -8.30 -5.01 13.13
N LYS A 171 -8.46 -5.28 11.84
CA LYS A 171 -8.41 -4.30 10.74
C LYS A 171 -9.61 -4.41 9.83
N THR A 172 -10.01 -3.30 9.25
CA THR A 172 -11.17 -3.18 8.35
C THR A 172 -10.78 -2.67 6.97
N ASP A 173 -9.63 -2.03 6.86
CA ASP A 173 -9.13 -1.44 5.62
C ASP A 173 -8.80 -2.50 4.54
N PRO A 174 -8.97 -2.19 3.27
CA PRO A 174 -9.33 -0.91 2.66
C PRO A 174 -10.82 -0.53 2.77
N GLY A 175 -11.64 -1.30 3.48
CA GLY A 175 -13.04 -1.01 3.77
C GLY A 175 -14.02 -1.51 2.70
N SER A 176 -15.31 -1.44 3.02
CA SER A 176 -16.40 -1.94 2.18
C SER A 176 -16.63 -1.16 0.89
N CYS A 177 -16.09 0.06 0.80
CA CYS A 177 -16.17 0.88 -0.41
C CYS A 177 -15.05 0.58 -1.43
N PHE A 178 -14.17 -0.37 -1.15
CA PHE A 178 -13.16 -0.82 -2.10
C PHE A 178 -13.76 -1.83 -3.09
N ASP A 179 -13.67 -1.53 -4.39
CA ASP A 179 -14.21 -2.34 -5.49
C ASP A 179 -13.19 -3.40 -5.96
N TRP A 180 -13.16 -4.56 -5.29
CA TRP A 180 -12.31 -5.69 -5.63
C TRP A 180 -12.53 -6.21 -7.06
N PRO A 181 -13.79 -6.40 -7.52
CA PRO A 181 -14.07 -6.80 -8.89
C PRO A 181 -13.49 -5.82 -9.93
N ARG A 182 -13.52 -4.52 -9.64
CA ARG A 182 -12.93 -3.50 -10.51
C ARG A 182 -11.42 -3.68 -10.63
N LEU A 183 -10.71 -3.83 -9.51
CA LEU A 183 -9.26 -4.05 -9.50
C LEU A 183 -8.92 -5.33 -10.27
N HIS A 184 -9.59 -6.43 -9.98
CA HIS A 184 -9.37 -7.72 -10.64
C HIS A 184 -9.53 -7.63 -12.17
N ARG A 185 -10.58 -6.96 -12.66
CA ARG A 185 -10.77 -6.75 -14.10
C ARG A 185 -9.70 -5.87 -14.75
N ALA A 186 -9.12 -4.94 -14.00
CA ALA A 186 -8.10 -4.02 -14.51
C ALA A 186 -6.69 -4.63 -14.51
N VAL A 187 -6.44 -5.67 -13.68
CA VAL A 187 -5.14 -6.35 -13.59
C VAL A 187 -5.16 -7.63 -14.44
N ALA A 188 -4.59 -7.56 -15.64
CA ALA A 188 -4.56 -8.68 -16.58
C ALA A 188 -3.38 -9.65 -16.29
N VAL A 189 -3.33 -10.24 -15.09
CA VAL A 189 -2.28 -11.19 -14.69
C VAL A 189 -2.90 -12.54 -14.35
N ALA A 190 -2.48 -13.60 -15.06
CA ALA A 190 -2.96 -14.94 -14.80
C ALA A 190 -2.35 -15.53 -13.53
N GLY A 191 -3.14 -16.34 -12.79
CA GLY A 191 -2.65 -17.09 -11.63
C GLY A 191 -2.55 -16.28 -10.32
N VAL A 192 -2.98 -15.02 -10.32
CA VAL A 192 -3.06 -14.19 -9.10
C VAL A 192 -4.48 -14.23 -8.54
N THR A 193 -4.61 -14.55 -7.26
CA THR A 193 -5.89 -14.55 -6.55
C THR A 193 -6.19 -13.16 -5.98
N PHE A 194 -7.45 -12.71 -6.08
CA PHE A 194 -7.93 -11.49 -5.44
C PHE A 194 -8.99 -11.85 -4.40
N THR A 195 -8.97 -11.21 -3.23
CA THR A 195 -10.07 -11.33 -2.26
C THR A 195 -11.34 -10.66 -2.79
N GLY A 196 -12.51 -11.12 -2.32
CA GLY A 196 -13.80 -10.59 -2.77
C GLY A 196 -14.32 -11.15 -4.10
N ASN A 197 -13.72 -12.24 -4.60
CA ASN A 197 -14.16 -12.94 -5.83
C ASN A 197 -14.98 -14.23 -5.52
N GLU A 198 -15.63 -14.31 -4.34
CA GLU A 198 -16.61 -15.36 -4.06
C GLU A 198 -18.04 -14.91 -4.36
#